data_d6ddf1775308eeddb784b43b51265b53
#
_entry.id   d6ddf1775308eeddb784b43b51265b53
#
_cell.length_a   1.000
_cell.length_b   1.000
_cell.length_c   1.000
_cell.angle_alpha   90.00
_cell.angle_beta   90.00
_cell.angle_gamma   90.00
#
_symmetry.space_group_name_H-M   'P 1'
#
loop_
_entity.id
_entity.type
_entity.pdbx_description
1 polymer ?
#
loop_
_entity_poly.entity_id
_entity_poly.type
_entity_poly.pdbx_seq_one_letter_code
_entity_poly.pdbx_strand_id
1 'polypeptide(L)'
;MIRFALARCSAVCIVANALVSTAPSPESAAVTGIDIAFQSSAPYYEPPVAVVPMDTPIRWINATASHHSVRHDACIDEQPCPFQSIAIPPDSSFVVAPLPPGRYAYHCELHPIMRGTLLIVEPSSMHANRERPD
;
A
#
# COMPACT_ATOMS: atom_id res chain seq x y z
N MET A 1 -86.39 -12.51 13.91
CA MET A 1 -85.33 -12.87 14.86
C MET A 1 -84.17 -13.47 14.08
N ILE A 2 -83.13 -12.68 13.78
CA ILE A 2 -82.01 -13.11 12.97
C ILE A 2 -80.81 -13.25 13.90
N ARG A 3 -80.30 -14.49 14.00
CA ARG A 3 -79.15 -14.83 14.85
C ARG A 3 -77.89 -14.64 14.00
N PHE A 4 -76.99 -13.67 14.28
CA PHE A 4 -75.70 -13.53 13.73
C PHE A 4 -74.72 -14.48 14.44
N ALA A 5 -74.13 -15.37 13.67
CA ALA A 5 -73.03 -16.24 14.10
C ALA A 5 -71.71 -15.48 13.89
N LEU A 6 -70.97 -15.25 15.00
CA LEU A 6 -69.64 -14.68 15.00
C LEU A 6 -68.64 -15.77 14.67
N ALA A 7 -68.05 -15.71 13.49
CA ALA A 7 -66.89 -16.52 13.09
C ALA A 7 -65.63 -15.92 13.71
N ARG A 8 -64.95 -16.67 14.59
CA ARG A 8 -63.63 -16.33 15.13
C ARG A 8 -62.57 -16.76 14.10
N CYS A 9 -61.95 -15.79 13.46
CA CYS A 9 -60.73 -16.03 12.69
C CYS A 9 -59.51 -16.06 13.61
N SER A 10 -58.95 -17.24 13.84
CA SER A 10 -57.64 -17.40 14.48
C SER A 10 -56.54 -17.15 13.45
N ALA A 11 -55.89 -15.98 13.56
CA ALA A 11 -54.72 -15.68 12.80
C ALA A 11 -53.50 -16.39 13.42
N VAL A 12 -53.01 -17.41 12.75
CA VAL A 12 -51.71 -18.05 13.06
C VAL A 12 -50.62 -17.18 12.50
N CYS A 13 -49.93 -16.43 13.35
CA CYS A 13 -48.69 -15.71 12.96
C CYS A 13 -47.56 -16.72 12.82
N ILE A 14 -47.21 -17.04 11.58
CA ILE A 14 -45.98 -17.78 11.28
C ILE A 14 -44.81 -16.76 11.32
N VAL A 15 -44.02 -16.83 12.38
CA VAL A 15 -42.76 -16.07 12.49
C VAL A 15 -41.72 -16.79 11.65
N ALA A 16 -41.48 -16.27 10.46
CA ALA A 16 -40.37 -16.72 9.62
C ALA A 16 -39.05 -16.17 10.20
N ASN A 17 -38.27 -17.02 10.87
CA ASN A 17 -36.90 -16.72 11.24
C ASN A 17 -36.05 -16.71 9.97
N ALA A 18 -35.76 -15.51 9.43
CA ALA A 18 -34.75 -15.32 8.41
C ALA A 18 -33.38 -15.50 9.05
N LEU A 19 -32.73 -16.61 8.79
CA LEU A 19 -31.29 -16.79 9.05
C LEU A 19 -30.51 -15.84 8.16
N VAL A 20 -30.09 -14.72 8.72
CA VAL A 20 -29.14 -13.81 8.05
C VAL A 20 -27.79 -14.53 8.04
N SER A 21 -27.47 -15.14 6.91
CA SER A 21 -26.14 -15.70 6.64
C SER A 21 -25.19 -14.53 6.42
N THR A 22 -24.44 -14.13 7.44
CA THR A 22 -23.32 -13.20 7.29
C THR A 22 -22.19 -13.95 6.61
N ALA A 23 -22.08 -13.79 5.29
CA ALA A 23 -20.87 -14.19 4.57
C ALA A 23 -19.69 -13.42 5.14
N PRO A 24 -18.55 -14.07 5.44
CA PRO A 24 -17.36 -13.35 5.85
C PRO A 24 -16.96 -12.43 4.69
N SER A 25 -16.79 -11.14 4.98
CA SER A 25 -16.17 -10.20 4.04
C SER A 25 -14.80 -10.76 3.65
N PRO A 26 -14.38 -10.70 2.37
CA PRO A 26 -13.04 -11.06 2.00
C PRO A 26 -12.11 -10.15 2.79
N GLU A 27 -11.37 -10.75 3.71
CA GLU A 27 -10.27 -10.09 4.41
C GLU A 27 -9.34 -9.55 3.33
N SER A 28 -9.30 -8.22 3.22
CA SER A 28 -8.39 -7.53 2.30
C SER A 28 -7.00 -7.96 2.69
N ALA A 29 -6.41 -8.88 1.90
CA ALA A 29 -5.03 -9.26 2.09
C ALA A 29 -4.21 -7.96 2.08
N ALA A 30 -3.66 -7.61 3.23
CA ALA A 30 -2.79 -6.45 3.35
C ALA A 30 -1.64 -6.67 2.36
N VAL A 31 -1.60 -5.87 1.30
CA VAL A 31 -0.50 -5.93 0.35
C VAL A 31 0.74 -5.55 1.13
N THR A 32 1.57 -6.55 1.43
CA THR A 32 2.81 -6.36 2.18
C THR A 32 3.77 -5.61 1.27
N GLY A 33 3.84 -4.30 1.44
CA GLY A 33 4.77 -3.42 0.72
C GLY A 33 6.12 -3.33 1.41
N ILE A 34 7.08 -2.71 0.74
CA ILE A 34 8.35 -2.29 1.35
C ILE A 34 8.21 -0.84 1.81
N ASP A 35 8.51 -0.61 3.09
CA ASP A 35 8.49 0.71 3.70
C ASP A 35 9.90 1.33 3.70
N ILE A 36 9.98 2.61 3.34
CA ILE A 36 11.18 3.44 3.38
C ILE A 36 10.86 4.66 4.25
N ALA A 37 11.57 4.83 5.34
CA ALA A 37 11.36 5.95 6.22
C ALA A 37 12.22 7.16 5.82
N PHE A 38 11.65 8.37 5.87
CA PHE A 38 12.45 9.60 5.87
C PHE A 38 13.13 9.79 7.22
N GLN A 39 14.38 10.27 7.20
CA GLN A 39 15.18 10.55 8.38
C GLN A 39 15.59 12.02 8.41
N SER A 40 15.70 12.59 9.62
CA SER A 40 16.15 13.98 9.83
C SER A 40 17.66 14.17 9.65
N SER A 41 18.43 13.07 9.56
CA SER A 41 19.89 13.08 9.39
C SER A 41 20.30 11.99 8.40
N ALA A 42 21.55 12.08 7.91
CA ALA A 42 22.09 11.06 7.02
C ALA A 42 21.94 9.64 7.63
N PRO A 43 21.57 8.64 6.83
CA PRO A 43 21.50 8.65 5.35
C PRO A 43 20.21 9.23 4.75
N TYR A 44 19.34 9.84 5.52
CA TYR A 44 18.08 10.51 5.16
C TYR A 44 16.95 9.61 4.66
N TYR A 45 17.22 8.44 4.13
CA TYR A 45 16.27 7.37 3.84
C TYR A 45 16.72 6.09 4.54
N GLU A 46 15.77 5.37 5.14
CA GLU A 46 16.05 4.10 5.79
C GLU A 46 15.11 3.02 5.23
N PRO A 47 15.65 2.03 4.51
CA PRO A 47 17.05 1.91 4.11
C PRO A 47 17.44 2.88 2.97
N PRO A 48 18.71 3.30 2.85
CA PRO A 48 19.17 4.18 1.78
C PRO A 48 19.23 3.47 0.40
N VAL A 49 19.36 2.15 0.43
CA VAL A 49 19.23 1.26 -0.72
C VAL A 49 18.21 0.18 -0.36
N ALA A 50 17.06 0.21 -0.98
CA ALA A 50 16.01 -0.79 -0.77
C ALA A 50 16.05 -1.84 -1.89
N VAL A 51 16.20 -3.11 -1.54
CA VAL A 51 16.03 -4.24 -2.47
C VAL A 51 14.58 -4.69 -2.39
N VAL A 52 13.87 -4.59 -3.49
CA VAL A 52 12.42 -4.78 -3.56
C VAL A 52 12.12 -5.87 -4.59
N PRO A 53 11.39 -6.94 -4.23
CA PRO A 53 10.88 -7.88 -5.22
C PRO A 53 9.97 -7.17 -6.22
N MET A 54 10.03 -7.54 -7.51
CA MET A 54 9.03 -7.11 -8.47
C MET A 54 7.63 -7.50 -7.94
N ASP A 55 6.59 -6.85 -8.38
CA ASP A 55 5.22 -7.05 -7.89
C ASP A 55 4.96 -6.57 -6.44
N THR A 56 5.93 -5.90 -5.82
CA THR A 56 5.82 -5.36 -4.46
C THR A 56 5.63 -3.84 -4.51
N PRO A 57 4.57 -3.28 -3.93
CA PRO A 57 4.42 -1.84 -3.80
C PRO A 57 5.43 -1.26 -2.82
N ILE A 58 5.78 0.01 -3.03
CA ILE A 58 6.78 0.73 -2.23
C ILE A 58 6.11 1.91 -1.57
N ARG A 59 6.35 2.09 -0.28
CA ARG A 59 5.79 3.19 0.49
C ARG A 59 6.90 3.99 1.18
N TRP A 60 6.94 5.30 0.96
CA TRP A 60 7.74 6.23 1.75
C TRP A 60 6.91 6.81 2.87
N ILE A 61 7.43 6.77 4.09
CA ILE A 61 6.75 7.21 5.32
C ILE A 61 7.49 8.41 5.89
N ASN A 62 6.79 9.51 6.07
CA ASN A 62 7.34 10.73 6.65
C ASN A 62 6.96 10.86 8.13
N ALA A 63 7.80 10.35 9.01
CA ALA A 63 7.71 10.54 10.45
C ALA A 63 8.53 11.75 10.96
N THR A 64 9.07 12.58 10.04
CA THR A 64 9.82 13.79 10.38
C THR A 64 8.90 14.99 10.53
N ALA A 65 9.40 16.08 11.11
CA ALA A 65 8.65 17.33 11.26
C ALA A 65 8.67 18.20 9.98
N SER A 66 9.40 17.79 8.92
CA SER A 66 9.58 18.56 7.69
C SER A 66 8.81 17.94 6.52
N HIS A 67 8.47 18.74 5.53
CA HIS A 67 7.96 18.24 4.25
C HIS A 67 9.09 17.63 3.44
N HIS A 68 8.81 16.52 2.77
CA HIS A 68 9.73 15.85 1.86
C HIS A 68 9.05 15.57 0.53
N SER A 69 9.81 15.17 -0.47
CA SER A 69 9.30 14.64 -1.73
C SER A 69 10.13 13.44 -2.18
N VAL A 70 9.62 12.70 -3.13
CA VAL A 70 10.32 11.59 -3.79
C VAL A 70 10.21 11.79 -5.27
N ARG A 71 11.35 11.93 -5.97
CA ARG A 71 11.40 12.04 -7.43
C ARG A 71 12.48 11.13 -7.98
N HIS A 72 12.13 10.32 -8.96
CA HIS A 72 13.12 9.53 -9.70
C HIS A 72 14.07 10.43 -10.49
N ASP A 73 15.38 10.14 -10.48
CA ASP A 73 16.40 11.01 -11.06
C ASP A 73 16.28 11.16 -12.60
N ALA A 74 15.65 10.19 -13.28
CA ALA A 74 15.39 10.29 -14.72
C ALA A 74 14.12 11.06 -15.09
N CYS A 75 13.38 11.60 -14.11
CA CYS A 75 12.23 12.46 -14.39
C CYS A 75 12.71 13.79 -14.96
N ILE A 76 12.49 13.98 -16.24
CA ILE A 76 12.72 15.24 -16.95
C ILE A 76 11.34 15.82 -17.25
N ASP A 77 11.21 17.13 -17.21
CA ASP A 77 9.96 17.80 -17.51
C ASP A 77 9.42 17.35 -18.88
N GLU A 78 8.11 17.05 -18.93
CA GLU A 78 7.38 16.56 -20.12
C GLU A 78 7.67 15.12 -20.56
N GLN A 79 8.48 14.34 -19.81
CA GLN A 79 8.72 12.92 -20.09
C GLN A 79 7.95 12.02 -19.11
N PRO A 80 7.59 10.79 -19.51
CA PRO A 80 7.02 9.82 -18.58
C PRO A 80 7.97 9.58 -17.41
N CYS A 81 7.47 9.78 -16.20
CA CYS A 81 8.23 9.65 -14.97
C CYS A 81 7.82 8.35 -14.26
N PRO A 82 8.76 7.45 -13.90
CA PRO A 82 8.43 6.22 -13.18
C PRO A 82 7.68 6.49 -11.87
N PHE A 83 8.13 7.49 -11.10
CA PHE A 83 7.43 7.98 -9.92
C PHE A 83 7.90 9.38 -9.52
N GLN A 84 6.95 10.16 -9.06
CA GLN A 84 7.17 11.49 -8.49
C GLN A 84 6.02 11.80 -7.53
N SER A 85 6.34 12.29 -6.35
CA SER A 85 5.35 12.81 -5.41
C SER A 85 5.28 14.33 -5.48
N ILE A 86 4.15 14.89 -5.05
CA ILE A 86 4.10 16.25 -4.50
C ILE A 86 4.78 16.27 -3.13
N ALA A 87 4.80 17.40 -2.44
CA ALA A 87 5.29 17.48 -1.07
C ALA A 87 4.50 16.52 -0.15
N ILE A 88 5.23 15.68 0.59
CA ILE A 88 4.71 14.72 1.57
C ILE A 88 4.80 15.36 2.94
N PRO A 89 3.68 15.74 3.57
CA PRO A 89 3.69 16.39 4.89
C PRO A 89 4.20 15.46 6.00
N PRO A 90 4.52 15.99 7.19
CA PRO A 90 4.68 15.18 8.39
C PRO A 90 3.52 14.19 8.60
N ASP A 91 3.80 13.04 9.18
CA ASP A 91 2.85 11.95 9.49
C ASP A 91 2.06 11.42 8.28
N SER A 92 2.61 11.61 7.08
CA SER A 92 2.00 11.17 5.83
C SER A 92 2.89 10.18 5.07
N SER A 93 2.36 9.60 4.02
CA SER A 93 3.11 8.65 3.17
C SER A 93 2.80 8.83 1.69
N PHE A 94 3.71 8.33 0.86
CA PHE A 94 3.57 8.25 -0.59
C PHE A 94 3.76 6.79 -1.02
N VAL A 95 2.88 6.29 -1.87
CA VAL A 95 2.90 4.90 -2.34
C VAL A 95 3.07 4.86 -3.84
N VAL A 96 3.94 3.96 -4.29
CA VAL A 96 4.17 3.65 -5.70
C VAL A 96 3.76 2.21 -5.97
N ALA A 97 3.02 1.98 -7.04
CA ALA A 97 2.72 0.65 -7.54
C ALA A 97 4.01 -0.12 -7.87
N PRO A 98 3.94 -1.47 -7.96
CA PRO A 98 5.09 -2.27 -8.35
C PRO A 98 5.77 -1.75 -9.61
N LEU A 99 7.10 -1.75 -9.59
CA LEU A 99 7.95 -1.30 -10.69
C LEU A 99 8.60 -2.49 -11.41
N PRO A 100 8.91 -2.38 -12.70
CA PRO A 100 9.70 -3.37 -13.42
C PRO A 100 11.09 -3.56 -12.79
N PRO A 101 11.74 -4.73 -12.99
CA PRO A 101 13.12 -4.95 -12.55
C PRO A 101 14.07 -3.85 -13.08
N GLY A 102 14.92 -3.35 -12.18
CA GLY A 102 15.84 -2.26 -12.53
C GLY A 102 16.37 -1.51 -11.31
N ARG A 103 17.23 -0.53 -11.59
CA ARG A 103 17.78 0.38 -10.59
C ARG A 103 17.16 1.76 -10.76
N TYR A 104 16.57 2.28 -9.68
CA TYR A 104 15.86 3.55 -9.64
C TYR A 104 16.52 4.45 -8.58
N ALA A 105 17.38 5.34 -9.00
CA ALA A 105 17.93 6.39 -8.14
C ALA A 105 16.88 7.51 -7.99
N TYR A 106 16.75 8.06 -6.78
CA TYR A 106 15.80 9.12 -6.49
C TYR A 106 16.32 10.10 -5.45
N HIS A 107 15.70 11.25 -5.37
CA HIS A 107 16.04 12.31 -4.44
C HIS A 107 14.80 13.03 -3.91
N CYS A 108 15.00 13.87 -2.90
CA CYS A 108 14.02 14.83 -2.43
C CYS A 108 14.27 16.18 -3.13
N GLU A 109 13.27 16.71 -3.84
CA GLU A 109 13.41 18.03 -4.51
C GLU A 109 13.54 19.18 -3.51
N LEU A 110 12.91 19.05 -2.32
CA LEU A 110 12.98 20.05 -1.25
C LEU A 110 14.32 20.03 -0.51
N HIS A 111 15.01 18.90 -0.52
CA HIS A 111 16.29 18.69 0.16
C HIS A 111 17.23 17.86 -0.74
N PRO A 112 17.90 18.47 -1.71
CA PRO A 112 18.66 17.74 -2.76
C PRO A 112 19.80 16.85 -2.25
N ILE A 113 20.25 17.03 -1.01
CA ILE A 113 21.23 16.15 -0.36
C ILE A 113 20.64 14.76 -0.05
N MET A 114 19.32 14.66 0.08
CA MET A 114 18.61 13.41 0.38
C MET A 114 18.51 12.57 -0.89
N ARG A 115 19.24 11.46 -0.94
CA ARG A 115 19.26 10.55 -2.09
C ARG A 115 19.07 9.11 -1.63
N GLY A 116 18.33 8.33 -2.43
CA GLY A 116 18.09 6.92 -2.21
C GLY A 116 18.13 6.12 -3.51
N THR A 117 18.09 4.81 -3.38
CA THR A 117 18.07 3.89 -4.53
C THR A 117 17.12 2.74 -4.27
N LEU A 118 16.28 2.40 -5.25
CA LEU A 118 15.56 1.14 -5.29
C LEU A 118 16.30 0.19 -6.24
N LEU A 119 16.40 -1.07 -5.82
CA LEU A 119 16.81 -2.20 -6.66
C LEU A 119 15.63 -3.15 -6.77
N ILE A 120 14.91 -3.07 -7.88
CA ILE A 120 13.79 -3.97 -8.14
C ILE A 120 14.35 -5.24 -8.75
N VAL A 121 14.10 -6.38 -8.11
CA VAL A 121 14.67 -7.67 -8.48
C VAL A 121 13.59 -8.73 -8.76
N GLU A 122 13.89 -9.63 -9.68
CA GLU A 122 13.05 -10.81 -9.91
C GLU A 122 13.14 -11.78 -8.74
N PRO A 123 12.05 -12.50 -8.39
CA PRO A 123 12.05 -13.44 -7.26
C PRO A 123 13.14 -14.52 -7.32
N SER A 124 13.46 -15.01 -8.51
CA SER A 124 14.50 -16.03 -8.73
C SER A 124 15.92 -15.55 -8.38
N SER A 125 16.22 -14.27 -8.52
CA SER A 125 17.54 -13.71 -8.17
C SER A 125 17.77 -13.63 -6.66
N MET A 126 16.70 -13.60 -5.86
CA MET A 126 16.80 -13.60 -4.39
C MET A 126 17.19 -14.95 -3.81
N HIS A 127 16.90 -16.07 -4.51
CA HIS A 127 17.22 -17.42 -4.07
C HIS A 127 18.67 -17.81 -4.43
N ALA A 128 19.19 -17.34 -5.55
CA ALA A 128 20.53 -17.67 -6.04
C ALA A 128 21.67 -17.22 -5.10
N ASN A 129 21.41 -16.21 -4.26
CA ASN A 129 22.43 -15.72 -3.31
C ASN A 129 22.44 -16.49 -1.98
N ARG A 130 21.48 -17.38 -1.75
CA ARG A 130 21.36 -18.15 -0.51
C ARG A 130 22.03 -19.54 -0.61
N GLU A 131 22.36 -20.00 -1.82
CA GLU A 131 22.90 -21.37 -2.09
C GLU A 131 24.37 -21.37 -2.54
N ARG A 132 25.16 -20.35 -2.19
CA ARG A 132 26.61 -20.41 -2.41
C ARG A 132 27.24 -20.99 -1.15
N PRO A 133 27.58 -22.31 -1.11
CA PRO A 133 28.41 -22.85 -0.04
C PRO A 133 29.83 -22.31 -0.19
N ASP A 134 30.48 -22.03 0.93
CA ASP A 134 31.91 -21.71 1.02
C ASP A 134 32.77 -22.90 0.56
#